data_35742e8edf7430248f3811e764f77bf7
#
_entry.id   35742e8edf7430248f3811e764f77bf7
#
_cell.length_a   1.000
_cell.length_b   1.000
_cell.length_c   1.000
_cell.angle_alpha   90.00
_cell.angle_beta   90.00
_cell.angle_gamma   90.00
#
_symmetry.space_group_name_H-M   'P 1'
#
loop_
_entity.id
_entity.type
_entity.pdbx_description
1 polymer ?
#
loop_
_entity_poly.entity_id
_entity_poly.type
_entity_poly.pdbx_seq_one_letter_code
_entity_poly.pdbx_strand_id
1 'polypeptide(L)'
;MAKTLADLRPVYVVGIGWHRYQEMSGTTYVTLGLQAVRQALDDAGVVWPEVESSYVGTALLGMACGRPMLRHLGASGNSIVHIENASASGSTAFRHACIEVASGISDVALAVGVDKPAKIERGERQAGIPQLAADAIVPFTHFALLTNGYMNAHGVAIEDIARVAVKNHGNGAKNPNAHRQRARTLDEVMSGRRVSGDLTTLQCCPVGEGAAAVIVASEEGIRRLGIDPKRAVRVTSSVARSERVYPPGAGFDAELTRETTAMALEQAGLKPSQLDIVELHDAFTVEELHYVEAMGICKAGQSVHLLKEGALDIGGQVAVNPSGGLIAMGHPIGPTGIGQIGEITMQIRGEAGERQHKGAKTGLAHMVGVGAVCYVHTLQAA
;
A
#
# COMPACT_ATOMS: atom_id res chain seq x y z
N MET A 1 3.04 -23.61 -18.49
CA MET A 1 2.61 -22.30 -17.93
C MET A 1 3.73 -21.75 -17.06
N ALA A 2 3.86 -20.44 -16.95
CA ALA A 2 4.81 -19.84 -16.01
C ALA A 2 4.37 -20.16 -14.57
N LYS A 3 5.33 -20.44 -13.68
CA LYS A 3 5.04 -20.68 -12.26
C LYS A 3 4.56 -19.40 -11.58
N THR A 4 3.63 -19.53 -10.67
CA THR A 4 3.11 -18.49 -9.79
C THR A 4 3.66 -18.71 -8.37
N LEU A 5 3.40 -17.76 -7.45
CA LEU A 5 3.78 -17.95 -6.04
C LEU A 5 3.11 -19.17 -5.43
N ALA A 6 1.87 -19.50 -5.88
CA ALA A 6 1.13 -20.65 -5.40
C ALA A 6 1.74 -22.01 -5.81
N ASP A 7 2.59 -22.04 -6.85
CA ASP A 7 3.30 -23.22 -7.31
C ASP A 7 4.63 -23.47 -6.57
N LEU A 8 4.99 -22.58 -5.66
CA LEU A 8 6.22 -22.60 -4.88
C LEU A 8 5.90 -22.92 -3.41
N ARG A 9 6.94 -23.03 -2.56
CA ARG A 9 6.70 -23.27 -1.13
C ARG A 9 5.97 -22.10 -0.48
N PRO A 10 5.14 -22.35 0.54
CA PRO A 10 4.37 -21.31 1.21
C PRO A 10 5.27 -20.23 1.84
N VAL A 11 4.77 -18.99 1.82
CA VAL A 11 5.41 -17.83 2.43
C VAL A 11 4.43 -17.15 3.37
N TYR A 12 4.94 -16.70 4.50
CA TYR A 12 4.15 -16.08 5.57
C TYR A 12 4.73 -14.74 5.98
N VAL A 13 3.88 -13.76 6.22
CA VAL A 13 4.24 -12.56 6.98
C VAL A 13 4.24 -12.94 8.46
N VAL A 14 5.37 -12.75 9.11
CA VAL A 14 5.58 -13.14 10.51
C VAL A 14 5.86 -11.95 11.42
N GLY A 15 6.35 -10.84 10.88
CA GLY A 15 6.63 -9.62 11.64
C GLY A 15 6.26 -8.37 10.86
N ILE A 16 5.78 -7.35 11.57
CA ILE A 16 5.34 -6.07 11.00
C ILE A 16 5.82 -4.92 11.90
N GLY A 17 6.14 -3.78 11.28
CA GLY A 17 6.57 -2.61 12.03
C GLY A 17 6.49 -1.32 11.23
N TRP A 18 6.36 -0.19 11.94
CA TRP A 18 6.28 1.14 11.38
C TRP A 18 7.15 2.14 12.12
N HIS A 19 7.60 3.14 11.37
CA HIS A 19 7.67 4.50 11.88
C HIS A 19 6.40 5.20 11.42
N ARG A 20 5.69 5.86 12.31
CA ARG A 20 4.48 6.63 11.99
C ARG A 20 4.69 7.47 10.74
N TYR A 21 3.71 7.48 9.83
CA TYR A 21 3.71 8.42 8.72
C TYR A 21 3.38 9.82 9.25
N GLN A 22 4.14 10.82 8.83
CA GLN A 22 4.06 12.16 9.41
C GLN A 22 4.48 13.25 8.41
N GLU A 23 4.25 14.49 8.78
CA GLU A 23 4.83 15.64 8.07
C GLU A 23 6.35 15.59 8.10
N MET A 24 6.98 16.22 7.10
CA MET A 24 8.45 16.32 7.04
C MET A 24 9.03 16.94 8.30
N SER A 25 9.95 16.24 8.93
CA SER A 25 10.59 16.63 10.19
C SER A 25 12.12 16.65 10.09
N GLY A 26 12.78 16.92 11.20
CA GLY A 26 14.25 16.79 11.32
C GLY A 26 14.73 15.34 11.47
N THR A 27 13.83 14.34 11.62
CA THR A 27 14.19 12.93 11.78
C THR A 27 14.89 12.41 10.53
N THR A 28 16.01 11.71 10.70
CA THR A 28 16.74 11.14 9.54
C THR A 28 16.00 9.93 8.97
N TYR A 29 16.13 9.67 7.67
CA TYR A 29 15.55 8.46 7.06
C TYR A 29 16.08 7.17 7.70
N VAL A 30 17.33 7.20 8.19
CA VAL A 30 17.95 6.09 8.93
C VAL A 30 17.15 5.78 10.20
N THR A 31 16.79 6.81 10.96
CA THR A 31 15.96 6.65 12.17
C THR A 31 14.56 6.14 11.82
N LEU A 32 13.93 6.69 10.77
CA LEU A 32 12.61 6.24 10.31
C LEU A 32 12.62 4.75 10.00
N GLY A 33 13.55 4.32 9.13
CA GLY A 33 13.63 2.94 8.69
C GLY A 33 14.04 1.97 9.81
N LEU A 34 15.01 2.34 10.66
CA LEU A 34 15.45 1.49 11.78
C LEU A 34 14.34 1.24 12.79
N GLN A 35 13.50 2.24 13.07
CA GLN A 35 12.36 2.03 13.99
C GLN A 35 11.40 0.99 13.41
N ALA A 36 11.03 1.09 12.14
CA ALA A 36 10.15 0.13 11.50
C ALA A 36 10.76 -1.29 11.47
N VAL A 37 12.04 -1.41 11.11
CA VAL A 37 12.72 -2.71 11.05
C VAL A 37 12.83 -3.34 12.42
N ARG A 38 13.24 -2.61 13.46
CA ARG A 38 13.33 -3.12 14.82
C ARG A 38 11.97 -3.62 15.32
N GLN A 39 10.92 -2.84 15.10
CA GLN A 39 9.57 -3.25 15.48
C GLN A 39 9.14 -4.53 14.73
N ALA A 40 9.46 -4.67 13.44
CA ALA A 40 9.13 -5.87 12.68
C ALA A 40 9.92 -7.10 13.16
N LEU A 41 11.19 -6.93 13.55
CA LEU A 41 12.00 -7.98 14.15
C LEU A 41 11.45 -8.40 15.51
N ASP A 42 11.12 -7.43 16.36
CA ASP A 42 10.54 -7.66 17.69
C ASP A 42 9.18 -8.37 17.58
N ASP A 43 8.33 -7.94 16.64
CA ASP A 43 7.00 -8.53 16.39
C ASP A 43 7.10 -9.99 15.91
N ALA A 44 8.13 -10.30 15.12
CA ALA A 44 8.41 -11.67 14.66
C ALA A 44 9.13 -12.53 15.71
N GLY A 45 9.76 -11.92 16.74
CA GLY A 45 10.67 -12.61 17.64
C GLY A 45 11.98 -13.05 16.95
N VAL A 46 12.41 -12.34 15.90
CA VAL A 46 13.58 -12.68 15.07
C VAL A 46 14.71 -11.68 15.36
N VAL A 47 15.93 -12.18 15.49
CA VAL A 47 17.12 -11.33 15.61
C VAL A 47 17.72 -11.04 14.25
N TRP A 48 18.36 -9.86 14.11
CA TRP A 48 18.89 -9.41 12.82
C TRP A 48 19.81 -10.41 12.07
N PRO A 49 20.73 -11.13 12.72
CA PRO A 49 21.58 -12.10 12.02
C PRO A 49 20.83 -13.25 11.34
N GLU A 50 19.56 -13.51 11.72
CA GLU A 50 18.73 -14.55 11.12
C GLU A 50 18.02 -14.09 9.85
N VAL A 51 18.07 -12.79 9.52
CA VAL A 51 17.56 -12.25 8.26
C VAL A 51 18.58 -12.49 7.16
N GLU A 52 18.24 -13.33 6.20
CA GLU A 52 19.16 -13.81 5.17
C GLU A 52 19.21 -12.87 3.94
N SER A 53 18.12 -12.16 3.67
CA SER A 53 18.05 -11.18 2.58
C SER A 53 17.15 -9.98 2.94
N SER A 54 17.43 -8.83 2.33
CA SER A 54 16.73 -7.58 2.60
C SER A 54 16.43 -6.83 1.31
N TYR A 55 15.19 -6.38 1.15
CA TYR A 55 14.68 -5.62 0.01
C TYR A 55 14.22 -4.26 0.49
N VAL A 56 14.85 -3.21 -0.01
CA VAL A 56 14.62 -1.82 0.43
C VAL A 56 13.92 -1.04 -0.67
N GLY A 57 12.65 -0.71 -0.46
CA GLY A 57 11.82 0.09 -1.36
C GLY A 57 11.90 1.57 -1.01
N THR A 58 12.26 2.40 -1.99
CA THR A 58 12.28 3.86 -1.87
C THR A 58 12.07 4.50 -3.24
N ALA A 59 11.46 5.66 -3.29
CA ALA A 59 11.32 6.44 -4.52
C ALA A 59 12.08 7.78 -4.46
N LEU A 60 12.34 8.28 -3.25
CA LEU A 60 12.84 9.64 -3.04
C LEU A 60 14.27 9.70 -2.46
N LEU A 61 14.79 8.59 -1.95
CA LEU A 61 16.14 8.51 -1.40
C LEU A 61 17.16 8.13 -2.49
N GLY A 62 18.37 8.60 -2.33
CA GLY A 62 19.45 8.34 -3.27
C GLY A 62 19.98 6.90 -3.24
N MET A 63 21.02 6.65 -4.04
CA MET A 63 21.65 5.35 -4.18
C MET A 63 22.05 4.73 -2.84
N ALA A 64 21.85 3.42 -2.71
CA ALA A 64 22.32 2.60 -1.62
C ALA A 64 21.82 3.00 -0.22
N CYS A 65 20.71 3.73 -0.10
CA CYS A 65 20.19 4.25 1.17
C CYS A 65 19.94 3.18 2.25
N GLY A 66 19.59 1.96 1.88
CA GLY A 66 19.34 0.86 2.81
C GLY A 66 20.61 0.36 3.53
N ARG A 67 21.78 0.40 2.87
CA ARG A 67 23.03 -0.07 3.50
C ARG A 67 23.44 0.73 4.71
N PRO A 68 23.53 2.08 4.66
CA PRO A 68 23.83 2.88 5.84
C PRO A 68 22.80 2.69 6.96
N MET A 69 21.51 2.53 6.59
CA MET A 69 20.42 2.31 7.52
C MET A 69 20.57 0.95 8.24
N LEU A 70 20.57 -0.15 7.48
CA LEU A 70 20.59 -1.51 8.05
C LEU A 70 21.91 -1.85 8.76
N ARG A 71 23.01 -1.18 8.40
CA ARG A 71 24.32 -1.33 9.08
C ARG A 71 24.23 -1.07 10.59
N HIS A 72 23.30 -0.25 11.04
CA HIS A 72 23.09 0.01 12.47
C HIS A 72 22.52 -1.18 13.26
N LEU A 73 22.04 -2.21 12.56
CA LEU A 73 21.61 -3.47 13.18
C LEU A 73 22.76 -4.49 13.29
N GLY A 74 23.89 -4.21 12.63
CA GLY A 74 25.06 -5.07 12.54
C GLY A 74 25.36 -5.50 11.09
N ALA A 75 26.63 -5.79 10.82
CA ALA A 75 27.08 -6.31 9.52
C ALA A 75 26.94 -7.83 9.51
N SER A 76 25.76 -8.33 9.16
CA SER A 76 25.43 -9.76 9.11
C SER A 76 25.90 -10.46 7.82
N GLY A 77 26.26 -9.68 6.78
CA GLY A 77 26.62 -10.24 5.47
C GLY A 77 25.41 -10.60 4.60
N ASN A 78 24.17 -10.33 5.04
CA ASN A 78 22.97 -10.58 4.27
C ASN A 78 22.92 -9.75 2.98
N SER A 79 22.23 -10.27 1.97
CA SER A 79 21.99 -9.56 0.71
C SER A 79 21.10 -8.34 0.93
N ILE A 80 21.46 -7.17 0.37
CA ILE A 80 20.65 -5.95 0.43
C ILE A 80 20.41 -5.44 -0.99
N VAL A 81 19.16 -5.50 -1.42
CA VAL A 81 18.70 -5.04 -2.75
C VAL A 81 17.89 -3.75 -2.58
N HIS A 82 18.17 -2.76 -3.42
CA HIS A 82 17.41 -1.50 -3.46
C HIS A 82 16.47 -1.50 -4.65
N ILE A 83 15.24 -1.06 -4.42
CA ILE A 83 14.15 -1.10 -5.38
C ILE A 83 13.49 0.28 -5.47
N GLU A 84 13.39 0.76 -6.70
CA GLU A 84 12.61 1.94 -7.07
C GLU A 84 11.56 1.51 -8.09
N ASN A 85 10.31 1.86 -7.86
CA ASN A 85 9.18 1.63 -8.75
C ASN A 85 8.03 2.61 -8.43
N ALA A 86 8.39 3.89 -8.28
CA ALA A 86 7.49 4.96 -7.84
C ALA A 86 6.70 4.55 -6.60
N SER A 87 5.38 4.80 -6.57
CA SER A 87 4.52 4.44 -5.43
C SER A 87 4.51 2.94 -5.13
N ALA A 88 4.82 2.09 -6.10
CA ALA A 88 4.87 0.65 -5.96
C ALA A 88 6.19 0.11 -5.41
N SER A 89 7.17 0.95 -5.05
CA SER A 89 8.50 0.52 -4.57
C SER A 89 8.42 -0.45 -3.38
N GLY A 90 7.57 -0.18 -2.38
CA GLY A 90 7.35 -1.07 -1.24
C GLY A 90 6.70 -2.40 -1.62
N SER A 91 5.67 -2.37 -2.45
CA SER A 91 5.01 -3.59 -2.95
C SER A 91 5.96 -4.44 -3.77
N THR A 92 6.84 -3.80 -4.57
CA THR A 92 7.88 -4.49 -5.31
C THR A 92 8.89 -5.16 -4.37
N ALA A 93 9.34 -4.44 -3.32
CA ALA A 93 10.25 -4.99 -2.30
C ALA A 93 9.62 -6.20 -1.59
N PHE A 94 8.35 -6.09 -1.19
CA PHE A 94 7.60 -7.20 -0.61
C PHE A 94 7.50 -8.41 -1.54
N ARG A 95 7.15 -8.18 -2.82
CA ARG A 95 7.09 -9.25 -3.81
C ARG A 95 8.43 -9.99 -3.95
N HIS A 96 9.54 -9.26 -4.02
CA HIS A 96 10.87 -9.89 -4.16
C HIS A 96 11.27 -10.67 -2.90
N ALA A 97 10.97 -10.17 -1.71
CA ALA A 97 11.16 -10.93 -0.48
C ALA A 97 10.34 -12.24 -0.47
N CYS A 98 9.07 -12.18 -0.93
CA CYS A 98 8.24 -13.38 -1.07
C CYS A 98 8.81 -14.37 -2.10
N ILE A 99 9.29 -13.91 -3.26
CA ILE A 99 9.89 -14.76 -4.30
C ILE A 99 11.16 -15.42 -3.76
N GLU A 100 12.03 -14.67 -3.09
CA GLU A 100 13.26 -15.16 -2.48
C GLU A 100 12.98 -16.32 -1.52
N VAL A 101 12.03 -16.10 -0.61
CA VAL A 101 11.64 -17.14 0.35
C VAL A 101 10.92 -18.30 -0.34
N ALA A 102 9.99 -18.03 -1.25
CA ALA A 102 9.23 -19.07 -1.96
C ALA A 102 10.13 -19.96 -2.84
N SER A 103 11.19 -19.40 -3.43
CA SER A 103 12.15 -20.14 -4.26
C SER A 103 13.07 -21.07 -3.46
N GLY A 104 13.15 -20.88 -2.14
CA GLY A 104 14.01 -21.68 -1.27
C GLY A 104 15.44 -21.16 -1.14
N ILE A 105 15.76 -19.97 -1.66
CA ILE A 105 17.07 -19.35 -1.53
C ILE A 105 17.29 -18.84 -0.10
N SER A 106 16.27 -18.24 0.50
CA SER A 106 16.26 -17.78 1.89
C SER A 106 15.07 -18.36 2.64
N ASP A 107 15.20 -18.55 3.94
CA ASP A 107 14.09 -18.91 4.83
C ASP A 107 13.44 -17.70 5.47
N VAL A 108 14.20 -16.63 5.67
CA VAL A 108 13.76 -15.38 6.29
C VAL A 108 14.25 -14.18 5.50
N ALA A 109 13.32 -13.32 5.10
CA ALA A 109 13.64 -12.11 4.36
C ALA A 109 12.94 -10.88 4.95
N LEU A 110 13.60 -9.73 4.86
CA LEU A 110 13.06 -8.42 5.20
C LEU A 110 12.61 -7.69 3.94
N ALA A 111 11.40 -7.13 3.96
CA ALA A 111 11.01 -6.04 3.07
C ALA A 111 10.81 -4.77 3.90
N VAL A 112 11.49 -3.68 3.55
CA VAL A 112 11.37 -2.39 4.22
C VAL A 112 11.18 -1.29 3.20
N GLY A 113 10.22 -0.42 3.44
CA GLY A 113 10.03 0.81 2.69
C GLY A 113 10.36 2.01 3.55
N VAL A 114 11.06 2.97 3.00
CA VAL A 114 11.38 4.22 3.68
C VAL A 114 11.48 5.34 2.67
N ASP A 115 10.80 6.44 2.95
CA ASP A 115 10.99 7.67 2.18
C ASP A 115 10.93 8.91 3.08
N LYS A 116 11.69 9.89 2.64
CA LYS A 116 11.78 11.22 3.22
C LYS A 116 11.95 12.20 2.08
N PRO A 117 10.90 12.93 1.68
CA PRO A 117 11.01 13.95 0.65
C PRO A 117 12.05 15.01 1.05
N ALA A 118 12.88 15.42 0.12
CA ALA A 118 13.66 16.64 0.28
C ALA A 118 12.70 17.85 0.27
N LYS A 119 13.04 18.93 0.96
CA LYS A 119 12.37 20.22 0.75
C LYS A 119 12.63 20.64 -0.69
N ILE A 120 11.64 20.47 -1.56
CA ILE A 120 11.71 20.97 -2.93
C ILE A 120 11.35 22.46 -2.85
N GLU A 121 12.30 23.33 -3.11
CA GLU A 121 11.98 24.73 -3.33
C GLU A 121 11.18 24.86 -4.63
N ARG A 122 10.08 25.64 -4.57
CA ARG A 122 9.25 25.88 -5.76
C ARG A 122 10.13 26.48 -6.86
N GLY A 123 10.30 25.80 -7.96
CA GLY A 123 11.08 26.22 -9.13
C GLY A 123 12.40 25.48 -9.36
N GLU A 124 12.85 24.61 -8.44
CA GLU A 124 13.94 23.70 -8.75
C GLU A 124 13.47 22.63 -9.74
N ARG A 125 14.07 22.63 -10.94
CA ARG A 125 13.89 21.56 -11.92
C ARG A 125 14.68 20.35 -11.43
N GLN A 126 14.03 19.20 -11.33
CA GLN A 126 14.77 17.96 -11.13
C GLN A 126 15.75 17.79 -12.30
N ALA A 127 17.03 17.73 -11.99
CA ALA A 127 18.05 17.42 -12.98
C ALA A 127 17.80 16.02 -13.53
N GLY A 128 17.61 15.89 -14.84
CA GLY A 128 17.54 14.62 -15.51
C GLY A 128 16.42 14.44 -16.53
N ILE A 129 15.21 15.02 -16.33
CA ILE A 129 14.10 14.88 -17.29
C ILE A 129 13.30 16.20 -17.41
N PRO A 130 13.90 17.30 -17.89
CA PRO A 130 13.22 18.60 -17.97
C PRO A 130 12.01 18.61 -18.92
N GLN A 131 12.06 17.82 -20.01
CA GLN A 131 10.99 17.75 -20.99
C GLN A 131 9.75 17.01 -20.48
N LEU A 132 9.92 15.94 -19.75
CA LEU A 132 8.80 15.23 -19.13
C LEU A 132 8.03 16.12 -18.13
N ALA A 133 8.71 17.04 -17.44
CA ALA A 133 8.08 17.97 -16.53
C ALA A 133 7.30 19.10 -17.24
N ALA A 134 7.68 19.44 -18.48
CA ALA A 134 7.01 20.50 -19.26
C ALA A 134 5.72 19.99 -19.93
N ASP A 135 5.71 18.72 -20.36
CA ASP A 135 4.62 18.12 -21.14
C ASP A 135 3.80 17.11 -20.34
N ALA A 136 4.27 16.71 -19.14
CA ALA A 136 3.57 15.74 -18.30
C ALA A 136 2.33 16.37 -17.65
N ILE A 137 1.22 15.65 -17.73
CA ILE A 137 0.04 15.95 -16.91
C ILE A 137 0.44 15.75 -15.45
N VAL A 138 0.48 16.85 -14.69
CA VAL A 138 0.76 16.75 -13.25
C VAL A 138 -0.31 15.88 -12.57
N PRO A 139 0.04 15.08 -11.55
CA PRO A 139 -0.90 14.13 -10.95
C PRO A 139 -2.24 14.75 -10.55
N PHE A 140 -2.23 15.96 -10.00
CA PHE A 140 -3.47 16.68 -9.62
C PHE A 140 -4.42 16.89 -10.80
N THR A 141 -3.91 17.23 -11.98
CA THR A 141 -4.73 17.45 -13.19
C THR A 141 -5.27 16.11 -13.70
N HIS A 142 -4.45 15.07 -13.72
CA HIS A 142 -4.86 13.73 -14.12
C HIS A 142 -6.05 13.25 -13.27
N PHE A 143 -5.93 13.29 -11.95
CA PHE A 143 -7.00 12.83 -11.05
C PHE A 143 -8.22 13.76 -11.03
N ALA A 144 -8.07 15.06 -11.31
CA ALA A 144 -9.22 15.95 -11.52
C ALA A 144 -9.99 15.57 -12.80
N LEU A 145 -9.30 15.24 -13.89
CA LEU A 145 -9.93 14.75 -15.11
C LEU A 145 -10.62 13.40 -14.89
N LEU A 146 -9.96 12.47 -14.18
CA LEU A 146 -10.56 11.19 -13.81
C LEU A 146 -11.82 11.37 -12.97
N THR A 147 -11.78 12.30 -11.99
CA THR A 147 -12.95 12.65 -11.17
C THR A 147 -14.09 13.16 -12.01
N ASN A 148 -13.85 14.12 -12.91
CA ASN A 148 -14.87 14.64 -13.82
C ASN A 148 -15.41 13.56 -14.76
N GLY A 149 -14.55 12.70 -15.26
CA GLY A 149 -14.94 11.55 -16.09
C GLY A 149 -15.89 10.61 -15.35
N TYR A 150 -15.54 10.27 -14.11
CA TYR A 150 -16.36 9.41 -13.25
C TYR A 150 -17.73 10.06 -12.93
N MET A 151 -17.74 11.33 -12.55
CA MET A 151 -18.97 12.09 -12.29
C MET A 151 -19.91 12.09 -13.50
N ASN A 152 -19.37 12.37 -14.68
CA ASN A 152 -20.14 12.41 -15.92
C ASN A 152 -20.66 11.02 -16.34
N ALA A 153 -19.83 9.98 -16.18
CA ALA A 153 -20.20 8.63 -16.58
C ALA A 153 -21.32 8.03 -15.70
N HIS A 154 -21.36 8.41 -14.42
CA HIS A 154 -22.26 7.79 -13.44
C HIS A 154 -23.31 8.76 -12.86
N GLY A 155 -23.30 10.03 -13.25
CA GLY A 155 -24.25 11.02 -12.77
C GLY A 155 -24.15 11.32 -11.26
N VAL A 156 -22.94 11.22 -10.69
CA VAL A 156 -22.68 11.43 -9.26
C VAL A 156 -22.11 12.83 -9.00
N ALA A 157 -22.39 13.39 -7.82
CA ALA A 157 -21.87 14.69 -7.41
C ALA A 157 -20.48 14.57 -6.77
N ILE A 158 -19.73 15.67 -6.74
CA ILE A 158 -18.41 15.71 -6.09
C ILE A 158 -18.50 15.41 -4.59
N GLU A 159 -19.60 15.78 -3.93
CA GLU A 159 -19.88 15.50 -2.54
C GLU A 159 -19.97 13.99 -2.27
N ASP A 160 -20.47 13.23 -3.24
CA ASP A 160 -20.55 11.77 -3.15
C ASP A 160 -19.15 11.14 -3.18
N ILE A 161 -18.27 11.65 -4.04
CA ILE A 161 -16.88 11.23 -4.12
C ILE A 161 -16.11 11.65 -2.87
N ALA A 162 -16.37 12.86 -2.34
CA ALA A 162 -15.74 13.38 -1.13
C ALA A 162 -16.05 12.56 0.14
N ARG A 163 -17.12 11.75 0.15
CA ARG A 163 -17.44 10.82 1.26
C ARG A 163 -16.36 9.77 1.49
N VAL A 164 -15.59 9.41 0.46
CA VAL A 164 -14.39 8.57 0.62
C VAL A 164 -13.43 9.21 1.61
N ALA A 165 -13.16 10.52 1.47
CA ALA A 165 -12.29 11.22 2.42
C ALA A 165 -12.87 11.25 3.83
N VAL A 166 -14.19 11.42 3.99
CA VAL A 166 -14.85 11.36 5.32
C VAL A 166 -14.60 10.01 5.98
N LYS A 167 -14.82 8.90 5.26
CA LYS A 167 -14.57 7.53 5.72
C LYS A 167 -13.09 7.35 6.10
N ASN A 168 -12.18 7.68 5.19
CA ASN A 168 -10.76 7.43 5.38
C ASN A 168 -10.15 8.31 6.48
N HIS A 169 -10.56 9.57 6.63
CA HIS A 169 -10.19 10.39 7.80
C HIS A 169 -10.75 9.83 9.11
N GLY A 170 -11.96 9.26 9.10
CA GLY A 170 -12.54 8.56 10.24
C GLY A 170 -11.73 7.34 10.67
N ASN A 171 -11.26 6.55 9.70
CA ASN A 171 -10.39 5.40 9.92
C ASN A 171 -8.99 5.83 10.40
N GLY A 172 -8.39 6.83 9.74
CA GLY A 172 -7.08 7.37 10.12
C GLY A 172 -7.05 7.96 11.54
N ALA A 173 -8.17 8.53 12.00
CA ALA A 173 -8.28 9.04 13.36
C ALA A 173 -8.10 7.94 14.44
N LYS A 174 -8.38 6.68 14.09
CA LYS A 174 -8.21 5.51 14.95
C LYS A 174 -6.85 4.82 14.76
N ASN A 175 -6.02 5.31 13.82
CA ASN A 175 -4.75 4.67 13.48
C ASN A 175 -3.57 5.44 14.07
N PRO A 176 -2.84 4.88 15.07
CA PRO A 176 -1.69 5.55 15.68
C PRO A 176 -0.53 5.79 14.70
N ASN A 177 -0.49 5.05 13.60
CA ASN A 177 0.54 5.19 12.56
C ASN A 177 0.16 6.17 11.45
N ALA A 178 -1.08 6.69 11.45
CA ALA A 178 -1.53 7.60 10.39
C ALA A 178 -0.94 9.00 10.51
N HIS A 179 -0.71 9.63 9.37
CA HIS A 179 -0.29 11.01 9.26
C HIS A 179 -1.40 11.97 9.74
N ARG A 180 -2.64 11.73 9.29
CA ARG A 180 -3.82 12.53 9.65
C ARG A 180 -4.69 11.74 10.62
N GLN A 181 -4.67 12.15 11.88
CA GLN A 181 -5.38 11.47 12.98
C GLN A 181 -6.61 12.23 13.46
N ARG A 182 -7.28 12.94 12.59
CA ARG A 182 -8.50 13.66 12.90
C ARG A 182 -9.60 13.31 11.92
N ALA A 183 -10.74 12.82 12.42
CA ALA A 183 -11.96 12.66 11.64
C ALA A 183 -12.42 14.00 11.06
N ARG A 184 -13.00 13.97 9.87
CA ARG A 184 -13.48 15.14 9.14
C ARG A 184 -14.92 14.97 8.75
N THR A 185 -15.70 16.06 8.82
CA THR A 185 -17.05 16.12 8.25
C THR A 185 -16.97 16.35 6.73
N LEU A 186 -18.08 16.09 6.04
CA LEU A 186 -18.18 16.38 4.60
C LEU A 186 -17.98 17.88 4.32
N ASP A 187 -18.55 18.75 5.13
CA ASP A 187 -18.40 20.21 5.00
C ASP A 187 -16.94 20.64 5.16
N GLU A 188 -16.19 20.06 6.14
CA GLU A 188 -14.74 20.31 6.28
C GLU A 188 -13.97 19.86 5.05
N VAL A 189 -14.31 18.68 4.49
CA VAL A 189 -13.66 18.16 3.27
C VAL A 189 -13.92 19.08 2.09
N MET A 190 -15.15 19.48 1.87
CA MET A 190 -15.56 20.30 0.73
C MET A 190 -15.07 21.76 0.85
N SER A 191 -15.01 22.31 2.07
CA SER A 191 -14.49 23.67 2.32
C SER A 191 -12.97 23.77 2.34
N GLY A 192 -12.26 22.64 2.19
CA GLY A 192 -10.80 22.60 2.11
C GLY A 192 -10.25 23.42 0.94
N ARG A 193 -8.96 23.80 1.02
CA ARG A 193 -8.29 24.53 -0.09
C ARG A 193 -8.35 23.68 -1.37
N ARG A 194 -8.83 24.27 -2.46
CA ARG A 194 -8.86 23.63 -3.80
C ARG A 194 -7.44 23.32 -4.29
N VAL A 195 -7.28 22.17 -4.92
CA VAL A 195 -6.03 21.68 -5.51
C VAL A 195 -6.11 21.71 -7.03
N SER A 196 -7.12 21.05 -7.61
CA SER A 196 -7.37 21.02 -9.06
C SER A 196 -8.84 20.66 -9.29
N GLY A 197 -9.52 21.34 -10.21
CA GLY A 197 -10.95 21.16 -10.40
C GLY A 197 -11.72 21.35 -9.09
N ASP A 198 -12.58 20.40 -8.75
CA ASP A 198 -13.36 20.40 -7.51
C ASP A 198 -12.68 19.60 -6.35
N LEU A 199 -11.49 19.08 -6.59
CA LEU A 199 -10.72 18.39 -5.55
C LEU A 199 -10.12 19.37 -4.54
N THR A 200 -10.29 19.05 -3.26
CA THR A 200 -9.68 19.79 -2.14
C THR A 200 -8.50 19.04 -1.54
N THR A 201 -7.68 19.72 -0.74
CA THR A 201 -6.52 19.12 -0.07
C THR A 201 -6.86 17.94 0.86
N LEU A 202 -8.11 17.86 1.34
CA LEU A 202 -8.56 16.74 2.19
C LEU A 202 -9.04 15.53 1.37
N GLN A 203 -9.24 15.69 0.07
CA GLN A 203 -9.54 14.63 -0.88
C GLN A 203 -8.28 14.03 -1.53
N CYS A 204 -7.10 14.52 -1.13
CA CYS A 204 -5.80 14.09 -1.67
C CYS A 204 -4.91 13.59 -0.54
N CYS A 205 -4.01 12.65 -0.85
CA CYS A 205 -3.01 12.19 0.09
C CYS A 205 -2.05 13.34 0.49
N PRO A 206 -1.59 13.37 1.76
CA PRO A 206 -0.57 14.32 2.18
C PRO A 206 0.82 13.89 1.69
N VAL A 207 1.68 14.87 1.41
CA VAL A 207 3.12 14.63 1.27
C VAL A 207 3.70 14.44 2.68
N GLY A 208 4.44 13.37 2.88
CA GLY A 208 4.98 13.05 4.20
C GLY A 208 6.20 12.15 4.15
N GLU A 209 6.71 11.81 5.32
CA GLU A 209 7.81 10.88 5.54
C GLU A 209 7.37 9.72 6.43
N GLY A 210 8.09 8.61 6.37
CA GLY A 210 7.83 7.47 7.23
C GLY A 210 8.54 6.20 6.75
N ALA A 211 8.31 5.11 7.48
CA ALA A 211 8.82 3.80 7.11
C ALA A 211 7.83 2.70 7.52
N ALA A 212 7.86 1.60 6.80
CA ALA A 212 7.18 0.37 7.16
C ALA A 212 8.09 -0.83 6.83
N ALA A 213 8.00 -1.88 7.63
CA ALA A 213 8.79 -3.09 7.44
C ALA A 213 7.96 -4.33 7.72
N VAL A 214 8.24 -5.40 6.97
CA VAL A 214 7.69 -6.73 7.21
C VAL A 214 8.78 -7.78 7.13
N ILE A 215 8.69 -8.80 7.98
CA ILE A 215 9.48 -10.02 7.89
C ILE A 215 8.62 -11.09 7.25
N VAL A 216 9.14 -11.71 6.22
CA VAL A 216 8.53 -12.90 5.61
C VAL A 216 9.37 -14.13 5.86
N ALA A 217 8.73 -15.27 6.10
CA ALA A 217 9.41 -16.52 6.37
C ALA A 217 8.75 -17.71 5.69
N SER A 218 9.54 -18.76 5.47
CA SER A 218 9.07 -20.09 5.10
C SER A 218 8.56 -20.87 6.32
N GLU A 219 7.87 -21.98 6.14
CA GLU A 219 7.51 -22.88 7.23
C GLU A 219 8.74 -23.39 7.99
N GLU A 220 9.84 -23.65 7.28
CA GLU A 220 11.11 -24.04 7.87
C GLU A 220 11.71 -22.92 8.73
N GLY A 221 11.69 -21.66 8.23
CA GLY A 221 12.13 -20.49 8.99
C GLY A 221 11.29 -20.30 10.26
N ILE A 222 9.96 -20.42 10.17
CA ILE A 222 9.05 -20.34 11.31
C ILE A 222 9.41 -21.40 12.36
N ARG A 223 9.59 -22.65 11.93
CA ARG A 223 9.94 -23.77 12.80
C ARG A 223 11.32 -23.60 13.45
N ARG A 224 12.33 -23.26 12.64
CA ARG A 224 13.72 -23.11 13.08
C ARG A 224 13.90 -22.00 14.12
N LEU A 225 13.20 -20.91 13.93
CA LEU A 225 13.32 -19.74 14.79
C LEU A 225 12.28 -19.70 15.94
N GLY A 226 11.39 -20.69 16.04
CA GLY A 226 10.38 -20.76 17.08
C GLY A 226 9.34 -19.64 17.00
N ILE A 227 9.09 -19.13 15.80
CA ILE A 227 8.07 -18.10 15.55
C ILE A 227 6.68 -18.70 15.82
N ASP A 228 5.80 -17.95 16.48
CA ASP A 228 4.43 -18.40 16.75
C ASP A 228 3.65 -18.58 15.42
N PRO A 229 3.33 -19.83 15.03
CA PRO A 229 2.63 -20.08 13.77
C PRO A 229 1.21 -19.50 13.73
N LYS A 230 0.58 -19.25 14.89
CA LYS A 230 -0.75 -18.64 14.96
C LYS A 230 -0.76 -17.17 14.53
N ARG A 231 0.39 -16.54 14.59
CA ARG A 231 0.58 -15.15 14.13
C ARG A 231 1.03 -15.05 12.68
N ALA A 232 1.40 -16.17 12.06
CA ALA A 232 1.81 -16.20 10.68
C ALA A 232 0.63 -15.97 9.74
N VAL A 233 0.75 -15.04 8.80
CA VAL A 233 -0.28 -14.73 7.80
C VAL A 233 0.23 -15.15 6.43
N ARG A 234 -0.49 -16.07 5.78
CA ARG A 234 -0.06 -16.66 4.51
C ARG A 234 -0.19 -15.66 3.37
N VAL A 235 0.84 -15.54 2.55
CA VAL A 235 0.79 -14.82 1.27
C VAL A 235 0.33 -15.79 0.20
N THR A 236 -0.89 -15.61 -0.30
CA THR A 236 -1.51 -16.55 -1.25
C THR A 236 -1.29 -16.17 -2.69
N SER A 237 -1.10 -14.88 -2.97
CA SER A 237 -0.65 -14.42 -4.29
C SER A 237 0.18 -13.14 -4.19
N SER A 238 1.01 -12.91 -5.20
CA SER A 238 1.75 -11.67 -5.38
C SER A 238 1.96 -11.45 -6.87
N VAL A 239 1.17 -10.57 -7.47
CA VAL A 239 1.12 -10.32 -8.91
C VAL A 239 1.60 -8.92 -9.21
N ALA A 240 2.34 -8.78 -10.29
CA ALA A 240 2.84 -7.50 -10.79
C ALA A 240 2.60 -7.41 -12.31
N ARG A 241 2.13 -6.26 -12.77
CA ARG A 241 1.98 -5.95 -14.19
C ARG A 241 2.35 -4.51 -14.48
N SER A 242 2.84 -4.28 -15.69
CA SER A 242 2.90 -2.94 -16.28
C SER A 242 1.74 -2.78 -17.26
N GLU A 243 1.47 -1.55 -17.65
CA GLU A 243 0.48 -1.25 -18.69
C GLU A 243 0.78 -1.97 -20.01
N ARG A 244 -0.24 -2.16 -20.78
CA ARG A 244 -0.18 -2.55 -22.19
C ARG A 244 -1.00 -1.55 -23.02
N VAL A 245 -1.02 -1.70 -24.32
CA VAL A 245 -1.91 -0.89 -25.15
C VAL A 245 -3.35 -1.30 -24.86
N TYR A 246 -4.13 -0.38 -24.32
CA TYR A 246 -5.56 -0.52 -24.08
C TYR A 246 -6.36 0.13 -25.21
N PRO A 247 -7.63 -0.28 -25.42
CA PRO A 247 -8.51 0.37 -26.38
C PRO A 247 -8.68 1.87 -26.07
N PRO A 248 -8.90 2.71 -27.07
CA PRO A 248 -9.19 4.13 -26.85
C PRO A 248 -10.40 4.32 -25.92
N GLY A 249 -10.25 5.21 -24.93
CA GLY A 249 -11.28 5.48 -23.91
C GLY A 249 -11.27 4.54 -22.71
N ALA A 250 -10.48 3.47 -22.73
CA ALA A 250 -10.24 2.68 -21.53
C ALA A 250 -9.33 3.47 -20.57
N GLY A 251 -9.75 3.63 -19.32
CA GLY A 251 -8.89 4.17 -18.26
C GLY A 251 -7.79 3.17 -17.93
N PHE A 252 -6.54 3.46 -18.27
CA PHE A 252 -5.45 2.49 -18.11
C PHE A 252 -5.28 2.01 -16.67
N ASP A 253 -5.44 2.90 -15.67
CA ASP A 253 -5.34 2.56 -14.25
C ASP A 253 -6.38 1.52 -13.82
N ALA A 254 -7.63 1.68 -14.27
CA ALA A 254 -8.71 0.74 -13.96
C ALA A 254 -8.53 -0.60 -14.69
N GLU A 255 -8.14 -0.58 -15.97
CA GLU A 255 -7.89 -1.81 -16.72
C GLU A 255 -6.72 -2.59 -16.15
N LEU A 256 -5.63 -1.90 -15.82
CA LEU A 256 -4.47 -2.49 -15.19
C LEU A 256 -4.79 -3.07 -13.80
N THR A 257 -5.58 -2.36 -13.00
CA THR A 257 -6.10 -2.83 -11.71
C THR A 257 -6.97 -4.08 -11.89
N ARG A 258 -7.91 -4.05 -12.85
CA ARG A 258 -8.81 -5.19 -13.14
C ARG A 258 -8.02 -6.45 -13.51
N GLU A 259 -7.10 -6.34 -14.45
CA GLU A 259 -6.30 -7.47 -14.91
C GLU A 259 -5.40 -8.03 -13.80
N THR A 260 -4.72 -7.15 -13.07
CA THR A 260 -3.80 -7.57 -12.01
C THR A 260 -4.54 -8.21 -10.84
N THR A 261 -5.70 -7.64 -10.46
CA THR A 261 -6.56 -8.19 -9.40
C THR A 261 -7.15 -9.54 -9.81
N ALA A 262 -7.67 -9.66 -11.03
CA ALA A 262 -8.22 -10.93 -11.52
C ALA A 262 -7.17 -12.07 -11.46
N MET A 263 -5.94 -11.78 -11.91
CA MET A 263 -4.84 -12.74 -11.83
C MET A 263 -4.47 -13.09 -10.38
N ALA A 264 -4.45 -12.11 -9.47
CA ALA A 264 -4.11 -12.34 -8.08
C ALA A 264 -5.17 -13.19 -7.37
N LEU A 265 -6.44 -12.91 -7.60
CA LEU A 265 -7.55 -13.68 -7.04
C LEU A 265 -7.60 -15.10 -7.62
N GLU A 266 -7.36 -15.27 -8.93
CA GLU A 266 -7.25 -16.59 -9.56
C GLU A 266 -6.14 -17.43 -8.91
N GLN A 267 -4.94 -16.86 -8.73
CA GLN A 267 -3.82 -17.55 -8.08
C GLN A 267 -4.11 -17.92 -6.62
N ALA A 268 -4.87 -17.09 -5.93
CA ALA A 268 -5.27 -17.34 -4.53
C ALA A 268 -6.48 -18.25 -4.39
N GLY A 269 -7.17 -18.60 -5.49
CA GLY A 269 -8.43 -19.34 -5.46
C GLY A 269 -9.58 -18.56 -4.81
N LEU A 270 -9.55 -17.24 -4.89
CA LEU A 270 -10.53 -16.33 -4.29
C LEU A 270 -11.43 -15.67 -5.33
N LYS A 271 -12.63 -15.29 -4.87
CA LYS A 271 -13.54 -14.38 -5.58
C LYS A 271 -13.52 -13.01 -4.90
N PRO A 272 -13.84 -11.90 -5.61
CA PRO A 272 -13.94 -10.59 -4.98
C PRO A 272 -14.87 -10.55 -3.75
N SER A 273 -15.96 -11.31 -3.76
CA SER A 273 -16.94 -11.41 -2.65
C SER A 273 -16.41 -12.13 -1.40
N GLN A 274 -15.21 -12.68 -1.43
CA GLN A 274 -14.56 -13.34 -0.31
C GLN A 274 -13.48 -12.48 0.36
N LEU A 275 -13.31 -11.24 -0.12
CA LEU A 275 -12.39 -10.29 0.49
C LEU A 275 -13.05 -9.66 1.71
N ASP A 276 -12.38 -9.72 2.85
CA ASP A 276 -12.79 -9.04 4.09
C ASP A 276 -12.15 -7.65 4.19
N ILE A 277 -10.88 -7.53 3.73
CA ILE A 277 -10.08 -6.32 3.82
C ILE A 277 -9.51 -5.99 2.44
N VAL A 278 -9.57 -4.72 2.08
CA VAL A 278 -8.88 -4.17 0.91
C VAL A 278 -8.13 -2.90 1.31
N GLU A 279 -6.82 -2.92 1.22
CA GLU A 279 -5.97 -1.73 1.25
C GLU A 279 -5.58 -1.39 -0.18
N LEU A 280 -6.10 -0.31 -0.73
CA LEU A 280 -5.86 0.08 -2.11
C LEU A 280 -5.22 1.46 -2.22
N HIS A 281 -4.65 1.75 -3.38
CA HIS A 281 -4.08 3.06 -3.71
C HIS A 281 -5.22 4.07 -3.90
N ASP A 282 -5.34 5.01 -2.98
CA ASP A 282 -6.30 6.13 -2.99
C ASP A 282 -5.58 7.45 -2.78
N ALA A 283 -4.61 7.77 -3.64
CA ALA A 283 -3.97 9.07 -3.58
C ALA A 283 -4.99 10.22 -3.74
N PHE A 284 -6.11 9.94 -4.40
CA PHE A 284 -7.27 10.81 -4.56
C PHE A 284 -8.57 10.02 -4.37
N THR A 285 -9.59 10.67 -3.85
CA THR A 285 -10.87 10.02 -3.47
C THR A 285 -11.52 9.20 -4.57
N VAL A 286 -11.43 9.64 -5.83
CA VAL A 286 -12.05 8.95 -6.97
C VAL A 286 -11.44 7.57 -7.22
N GLU A 287 -10.17 7.38 -6.90
CA GLU A 287 -9.47 6.11 -7.11
C GLU A 287 -10.09 4.98 -6.30
N GLU A 288 -10.48 5.24 -5.05
CA GLU A 288 -11.11 4.20 -4.23
C GLU A 288 -12.39 3.67 -4.88
N LEU A 289 -13.26 4.55 -5.35
CA LEU A 289 -14.50 4.16 -6.02
C LEU A 289 -14.23 3.39 -7.30
N HIS A 290 -13.31 3.91 -8.10
CA HIS A 290 -12.96 3.35 -9.40
C HIS A 290 -12.30 1.98 -9.29
N TYR A 291 -11.39 1.82 -8.30
CA TYR A 291 -10.69 0.55 -8.11
C TYR A 291 -11.55 -0.52 -7.44
N VAL A 292 -12.45 -0.18 -6.54
CA VAL A 292 -13.45 -1.10 -5.98
C VAL A 292 -14.30 -1.74 -7.09
N GLU A 293 -14.68 -0.95 -8.08
CA GLU A 293 -15.38 -1.43 -9.29
C GLU A 293 -14.48 -2.28 -10.19
N ALA A 294 -13.26 -1.81 -10.45
CA ALA A 294 -12.29 -2.52 -11.28
C ALA A 294 -11.90 -3.89 -10.68
N MET A 295 -11.83 -4.00 -9.35
CA MET A 295 -11.56 -5.26 -8.63
C MET A 295 -12.74 -6.23 -8.66
N GLY A 296 -13.92 -5.79 -9.13
CA GLY A 296 -15.14 -6.62 -9.20
C GLY A 296 -15.84 -6.80 -7.85
N ILE A 297 -15.56 -5.95 -6.86
CA ILE A 297 -16.28 -5.93 -5.57
C ILE A 297 -17.73 -5.50 -5.81
N CYS A 298 -17.95 -4.59 -6.75
CA CYS A 298 -19.27 -4.21 -7.26
C CYS A 298 -19.21 -3.94 -8.77
N LYS A 299 -20.38 -3.71 -9.39
CA LYS A 299 -20.47 -3.32 -10.79
C LYS A 299 -20.11 -1.84 -10.96
N ALA A 300 -19.71 -1.45 -12.17
CA ALA A 300 -19.44 -0.07 -12.54
C ALA A 300 -20.60 0.87 -12.14
N GLY A 301 -20.27 1.99 -11.52
CA GLY A 301 -21.22 2.99 -11.02
C GLY A 301 -21.92 2.64 -9.71
N GLN A 302 -21.61 1.51 -9.06
CA GLN A 302 -22.26 1.10 -7.81
C GLN A 302 -21.45 1.40 -6.55
N SER A 303 -20.18 1.72 -6.66
CA SER A 303 -19.31 1.94 -5.50
C SER A 303 -19.77 3.11 -4.61
N VAL A 304 -20.31 4.18 -5.21
CA VAL A 304 -20.89 5.32 -4.47
C VAL A 304 -22.09 4.87 -3.62
N HIS A 305 -22.93 3.99 -4.14
CA HIS A 305 -24.07 3.46 -3.40
C HIS A 305 -23.60 2.62 -2.20
N LEU A 306 -22.67 1.69 -2.42
CA LEU A 306 -22.08 0.89 -1.35
C LEU A 306 -21.38 1.75 -0.27
N LEU A 307 -20.70 2.82 -0.69
CA LEU A 307 -20.11 3.78 0.23
C LEU A 307 -21.15 4.46 1.12
N LYS A 308 -22.25 4.92 0.52
CA LYS A 308 -23.36 5.59 1.25
C LYS A 308 -24.08 4.65 2.23
N GLU A 309 -24.16 3.38 1.91
CA GLU A 309 -24.76 2.35 2.77
C GLU A 309 -23.81 1.82 3.86
N GLY A 310 -22.55 2.26 3.87
CA GLY A 310 -21.54 1.76 4.81
C GLY A 310 -21.04 0.35 4.50
N ALA A 311 -21.33 -0.18 3.32
CA ALA A 311 -20.87 -1.51 2.91
C ALA A 311 -19.34 -1.61 2.75
N LEU A 312 -18.67 -0.47 2.52
CA LEU A 312 -17.21 -0.35 2.40
C LEU A 312 -16.51 0.07 3.72
N ASP A 313 -17.29 0.24 4.79
CA ASP A 313 -16.77 0.65 6.10
C ASP A 313 -16.22 -0.54 6.91
N ILE A 314 -15.48 -0.25 7.96
CA ILE A 314 -15.12 -1.24 8.98
C ILE A 314 -16.42 -1.81 9.59
N GLY A 315 -16.61 -3.11 9.50
CA GLY A 315 -17.85 -3.79 9.92
C GLY A 315 -18.93 -3.89 8.84
N GLY A 316 -18.68 -3.31 7.64
CA GLY A 316 -19.54 -3.46 6.46
C GLY A 316 -19.32 -4.80 5.73
N GLN A 317 -19.61 -4.82 4.43
CA GLN A 317 -19.44 -6.01 3.59
C GLN A 317 -17.96 -6.33 3.38
N VAL A 318 -17.14 -5.32 3.15
CA VAL A 318 -15.69 -5.36 2.99
C VAL A 318 -15.10 -4.07 3.54
N ALA A 319 -14.10 -4.15 4.41
CA ALA A 319 -13.43 -2.94 4.90
C ALA A 319 -12.42 -2.45 3.88
N VAL A 320 -12.72 -1.33 3.23
CA VAL A 320 -11.83 -0.68 2.27
C VAL A 320 -11.04 0.43 2.96
N ASN A 321 -9.72 0.34 2.88
CA ASN A 321 -8.80 1.27 3.52
C ASN A 321 -9.06 1.47 5.04
N PRO A 322 -9.14 0.38 5.82
CA PRO A 322 -9.32 0.51 7.28
C PRO A 322 -8.15 1.22 7.96
N SER A 323 -6.95 1.26 7.36
CA SER A 323 -5.82 2.06 7.84
C SER A 323 -6.08 3.57 7.80
N GLY A 324 -7.01 4.02 6.97
CA GLY A 324 -7.27 5.40 6.58
C GLY A 324 -6.86 5.70 5.14
N GLY A 325 -6.37 4.70 4.40
CA GLY A 325 -5.91 4.83 3.02
C GLY A 325 -4.76 5.83 2.88
N LEU A 326 -4.32 6.07 1.66
CA LEU A 326 -3.29 7.08 1.39
C LEU A 326 -3.74 8.48 1.81
N ILE A 327 -5.05 8.75 1.77
CA ILE A 327 -5.65 10.04 2.12
C ILE A 327 -5.40 10.42 3.57
N ALA A 328 -5.52 9.48 4.53
CA ALA A 328 -5.36 9.78 5.95
C ALA A 328 -4.18 9.05 6.60
N MET A 329 -3.97 7.76 6.31
CA MET A 329 -2.75 7.06 6.74
C MET A 329 -1.51 7.82 6.25
N GLY A 330 -1.57 8.33 5.01
CA GLY A 330 -0.48 9.06 4.37
C GLY A 330 0.19 8.25 3.27
N HIS A 331 0.95 8.97 2.42
CA HIS A 331 1.61 8.37 1.27
C HIS A 331 3.09 8.81 1.19
N PRO A 332 3.96 8.31 2.08
CA PRO A 332 5.40 8.56 1.96
C PRO A 332 6.05 7.71 0.86
N ILE A 333 5.32 7.33 -0.15
CA ILE A 333 5.67 6.61 -1.39
C ILE A 333 6.28 5.23 -1.11
N GLY A 334 7.58 5.11 -0.86
CA GLY A 334 8.27 3.83 -0.69
C GLY A 334 7.68 2.90 0.37
N PRO A 335 7.32 3.34 1.58
CA PRO A 335 6.78 2.46 2.61
C PRO A 335 5.29 2.12 2.44
N THR A 336 4.55 2.81 1.55
CA THR A 336 3.09 2.71 1.51
C THR A 336 2.60 1.28 1.27
N GLY A 337 3.11 0.59 0.26
CA GLY A 337 2.67 -0.77 -0.05
C GLY A 337 3.04 -1.80 1.04
N ILE A 338 4.13 -1.58 1.77
CA ILE A 338 4.47 -2.42 2.93
C ILE A 338 3.54 -2.12 4.10
N GLY A 339 3.18 -0.85 4.31
CA GLY A 339 2.20 -0.45 5.32
C GLY A 339 0.82 -1.10 5.09
N GLN A 340 0.40 -1.23 3.82
CA GLN A 340 -0.83 -1.96 3.45
C GLN A 340 -0.75 -3.45 3.86
N ILE A 341 0.36 -4.12 3.59
CA ILE A 341 0.60 -5.50 4.02
C ILE A 341 0.54 -5.61 5.55
N GLY A 342 1.14 -4.66 6.25
CA GLY A 342 1.11 -4.61 7.71
C GLY A 342 -0.30 -4.44 8.27
N GLU A 343 -1.11 -3.53 7.74
CA GLU A 343 -2.50 -3.33 8.17
C GLU A 343 -3.33 -4.61 7.96
N ILE A 344 -3.27 -5.21 6.76
CA ILE A 344 -3.96 -6.47 6.48
C ILE A 344 -3.52 -7.57 7.45
N THR A 345 -2.23 -7.65 7.76
CA THR A 345 -1.69 -8.61 8.72
C THR A 345 -2.29 -8.41 10.11
N MET A 346 -2.35 -7.16 10.61
CA MET A 346 -3.02 -6.85 11.89
C MET A 346 -4.50 -7.22 11.90
N GLN A 347 -5.19 -6.92 10.81
CA GLN A 347 -6.63 -7.23 10.68
C GLN A 347 -6.87 -8.76 10.75
N ILE A 348 -6.07 -9.55 10.05
CA ILE A 348 -6.18 -11.03 10.07
C ILE A 348 -5.80 -11.59 11.43
N ARG A 349 -4.81 -11.01 12.13
CA ARG A 349 -4.41 -11.39 13.49
C ARG A 349 -5.41 -10.96 14.57
N GLY A 350 -6.37 -10.09 14.27
CA GLY A 350 -7.26 -9.50 15.25
C GLY A 350 -6.62 -8.42 16.12
N GLU A 351 -5.56 -7.78 15.64
CA GLU A 351 -4.71 -6.82 16.37
C GLU A 351 -4.90 -5.36 15.94
N ALA A 352 -5.89 -5.07 15.08
CA ALA A 352 -6.10 -3.72 14.54
C ALA A 352 -6.82 -2.75 15.49
N GLY A 353 -7.14 -3.17 16.73
CA GLY A 353 -7.78 -2.33 17.75
C GLY A 353 -9.12 -1.76 17.29
N GLU A 354 -9.31 -0.44 17.39
CA GLU A 354 -10.57 0.23 17.00
C GLU A 354 -10.86 0.17 15.49
N ARG A 355 -9.87 -0.20 14.67
CA ARG A 355 -10.02 -0.40 13.22
C ARG A 355 -10.38 -1.83 12.85
N GLN A 356 -10.52 -2.72 13.82
CA GLN A 356 -10.71 -4.14 13.55
C GLN A 356 -12.00 -4.43 12.78
N HIS A 357 -11.88 -4.96 11.59
CA HIS A 357 -12.97 -5.63 10.89
C HIS A 357 -13.10 -7.04 11.47
N LYS A 358 -14.19 -7.28 12.20
CA LYS A 358 -14.36 -8.53 12.95
C LYS A 358 -14.45 -9.74 12.03
N GLY A 359 -13.66 -10.76 12.34
CA GLY A 359 -13.68 -12.03 11.61
C GLY A 359 -12.89 -12.02 10.30
N ALA A 360 -12.09 -10.97 10.04
CA ALA A 360 -11.25 -10.86 8.86
C ALA A 360 -10.31 -12.08 8.74
N LYS A 361 -10.33 -12.72 7.57
CA LYS A 361 -9.49 -13.87 7.23
C LYS A 361 -8.76 -13.69 5.91
N THR A 362 -9.24 -12.80 5.06
CA THR A 362 -8.72 -12.55 3.73
C THR A 362 -8.49 -11.07 3.51
N GLY A 363 -7.35 -10.71 2.94
CA GLY A 363 -7.06 -9.34 2.61
C GLY A 363 -6.36 -9.20 1.27
N LEU A 364 -6.55 -8.04 0.63
CA LEU A 364 -5.92 -7.66 -0.62
C LEU A 364 -5.25 -6.32 -0.47
N ALA A 365 -3.95 -6.25 -0.78
CA ALA A 365 -3.18 -5.02 -0.93
C ALA A 365 -3.02 -4.69 -2.40
N HIS A 366 -3.32 -3.46 -2.78
CA HIS A 366 -3.22 -2.97 -4.15
C HIS A 366 -2.44 -1.67 -4.21
N MET A 367 -1.48 -1.59 -5.11
CA MET A 367 -0.67 -0.40 -5.32
C MET A 367 -0.47 -0.13 -6.80
N VAL A 368 -0.72 1.10 -7.21
CA VAL A 368 -0.40 1.61 -8.55
C VAL A 368 0.77 2.58 -8.43
N GLY A 369 1.78 2.41 -9.28
CA GLY A 369 2.91 3.33 -9.39
C GLY A 369 2.78 4.23 -10.63
N VAL A 370 3.17 5.49 -10.51
CA VAL A 370 3.30 6.40 -11.67
C VAL A 370 4.20 5.74 -12.72
N GLY A 371 3.81 5.81 -13.99
CA GLY A 371 4.44 5.05 -15.06
C GLY A 371 3.76 3.71 -15.31
N ALA A 372 2.55 3.55 -14.78
CA ALA A 372 1.61 2.47 -15.05
C ALA A 372 2.13 1.07 -14.72
N VAL A 373 2.44 0.87 -13.44
CA VAL A 373 2.66 -0.46 -12.84
C VAL A 373 1.61 -0.70 -11.77
N CYS A 374 1.15 -1.95 -11.64
CA CYS A 374 0.21 -2.37 -10.61
C CYS A 374 0.72 -3.63 -9.90
N TYR A 375 0.64 -3.60 -8.58
CA TYR A 375 0.94 -4.73 -7.70
C TYR A 375 -0.29 -5.08 -6.89
N VAL A 376 -0.60 -6.39 -6.86
CA VAL A 376 -1.67 -6.93 -6.02
C VAL A 376 -1.13 -8.12 -5.24
N HIS A 377 -1.33 -8.08 -3.92
CA HIS A 377 -0.98 -9.16 -3.01
C HIS A 377 -2.23 -9.61 -2.27
N THR A 378 -2.43 -10.92 -2.14
CA THR A 378 -3.49 -11.48 -1.29
C THR A 378 -2.88 -12.20 -0.10
N LEU A 379 -3.49 -11.99 1.06
CA LEU A 379 -3.11 -12.57 2.33
C LEU A 379 -4.29 -13.31 2.93
N GLN A 380 -4.03 -14.43 3.58
CA GLN A 380 -5.06 -15.21 4.26
C GLN A 380 -4.57 -15.69 5.64
N ALA A 381 -5.51 -15.93 6.54
CA ALA A 381 -5.23 -16.65 7.78
C ALA A 381 -4.60 -18.01 7.45
N ALA A 382 -3.55 -18.40 8.21
CA ALA A 382 -2.82 -19.65 8.01
C ALA A 382 -3.62 -20.89 8.49
#